data_4e96a16982d0866b32438fa4592f5463
#
_entry.id   4e96a16982d0866b32438fa4592f5463
#
_cell.length_a   1.000
_cell.length_b   1.000
_cell.length_c   1.000
_cell.angle_alpha   90.00
_cell.angle_beta   90.00
_cell.angle_gamma   90.00
#
_symmetry.space_group_name_H-M   'P 1'
#
loop_
_entity.id
_entity.type
_entity.pdbx_description
1 polymer ?
#
loop_
_entity_poly.entity_id
_entity_poly.type
_entity_poly.pdbx_seq_one_letter_code
_entity_poly.pdbx_strand_id
1 'polypeptide(L)'
;MQFADIDTAKFLAPMSGATAQVAAIPLRWTNGRPEVLLVTTRGTGRWTIPKGWPLADSLGAECAAREAFEEAGVRGRVEPYSLGTFEYWKRSKRGRVFLQVTTFAMHVEHVAWDWPEREERKRAWFSPEIACRLAANDELSALIREAVSVKAPVSTPTAFVRAS
;
A
#
# COMPACT_ATOMS: atom_id res chain seq x y z
N MET A 1 -11.31 13.08 28.61
CA MET A 1 -10.06 13.10 27.88
C MET A 1 -10.39 13.21 26.41
N GLN A 2 -10.32 14.42 25.84
CA GLN A 2 -10.63 14.64 24.42
C GLN A 2 -9.45 14.13 23.61
N PHE A 3 -9.70 13.11 22.79
CA PHE A 3 -8.76 12.77 21.74
C PHE A 3 -8.80 13.92 20.73
N ALA A 4 -7.65 14.59 20.59
CA ALA A 4 -7.49 15.62 19.58
C ALA A 4 -7.77 14.98 18.19
N ASP A 5 -8.71 15.58 17.46
CA ASP A 5 -8.92 15.31 16.05
C ASP A 5 -7.60 15.54 15.32
N ILE A 6 -6.87 14.45 15.06
CA ILE A 6 -5.72 14.50 14.17
C ILE A 6 -6.31 14.68 12.80
N ASP A 7 -6.24 15.89 12.30
CA ASP A 7 -6.70 16.28 10.96
C ASP A 7 -6.00 15.42 9.90
N THR A 8 -6.64 14.34 9.52
CA THR A 8 -6.14 13.35 8.53
C THR A 8 -5.88 14.02 7.17
N ALA A 9 -6.54 15.14 6.88
CA ALA A 9 -6.31 15.92 5.67
C ALA A 9 -4.91 16.55 5.63
N LYS A 10 -4.31 16.79 6.79
CA LYS A 10 -2.96 17.38 6.89
C LYS A 10 -1.84 16.44 6.43
N PHE A 11 -2.09 15.12 6.46
CA PHE A 11 -1.12 14.11 5.99
C PHE A 11 -1.14 13.89 4.47
N LEU A 12 -2.18 14.38 3.78
CA LEU A 12 -2.32 14.25 2.33
C LEU A 12 -1.92 15.53 1.57
N ALA A 13 -1.62 16.63 2.28
CA ALA A 13 -1.17 17.85 1.64
C ALA A 13 0.25 17.65 1.07
N PRO A 14 0.46 17.73 -0.26
CA PRO A 14 1.77 17.58 -0.83
C PRO A 14 2.66 18.75 -0.44
N MET A 15 3.95 18.51 -0.31
CA MET A 15 4.95 19.57 -0.26
C MET A 15 4.79 20.47 -1.49
N SER A 16 5.08 21.76 -1.35
CA SER A 16 4.87 22.75 -2.44
C SER A 16 5.45 22.26 -3.79
N GLY A 17 4.58 22.12 -4.78
CA GLY A 17 4.95 21.67 -6.13
C GLY A 17 4.89 20.15 -6.39
N ALA A 18 4.58 19.33 -5.39
CA ALA A 18 4.36 17.89 -5.56
C ALA A 18 2.89 17.57 -5.80
N THR A 19 2.63 16.53 -6.56
CA THR A 19 1.28 15.98 -6.73
C THR A 19 1.13 14.75 -5.84
N ALA A 20 0.08 14.71 -5.02
CA ALA A 20 -0.12 13.66 -4.03
C ALA A 20 -0.66 12.36 -4.65
N GLN A 21 -0.09 11.24 -4.23
CA GLN A 21 -0.65 9.89 -4.43
C GLN A 21 -0.76 9.16 -3.09
N VAL A 22 -1.48 8.05 -3.09
CA VAL A 22 -1.58 7.12 -1.95
C VAL A 22 -1.17 5.73 -2.39
N ALA A 23 -0.60 4.95 -1.48
CA ALA A 23 -0.14 3.60 -1.75
C ALA A 23 -0.42 2.65 -0.59
N ALA A 24 -0.58 1.38 -0.91
CA ALA A 24 -0.57 0.30 0.06
C ALA A 24 0.73 -0.52 -0.05
N ILE A 25 1.26 -0.97 1.08
CA ILE A 25 2.24 -2.05 1.15
C ILE A 25 1.49 -3.30 1.59
N PRO A 26 1.06 -4.17 0.64
CA PRO A 26 0.32 -5.37 0.98
C PRO A 26 1.25 -6.44 1.56
N LEU A 27 0.87 -6.96 2.71
CA LEU A 27 1.60 -7.93 3.51
C LEU A 27 0.77 -9.18 3.74
N ARG A 28 1.44 -10.33 3.74
CA ARG A 28 0.92 -11.59 4.27
C ARG A 28 2.01 -12.32 5.04
N TRP A 29 1.62 -13.27 5.87
CA TRP A 29 2.54 -14.16 6.58
C TRP A 29 2.29 -15.59 6.14
N THR A 30 3.31 -16.23 5.60
CA THR A 30 3.29 -17.63 5.18
C THR A 30 4.28 -18.41 6.05
N ASN A 31 3.77 -19.36 6.84
CA ASN A 31 4.58 -20.11 7.81
C ASN A 31 5.40 -19.21 8.76
N GLY A 32 4.78 -18.13 9.26
CA GLY A 32 5.42 -17.16 10.15
C GLY A 32 6.42 -16.21 9.48
N ARG A 33 6.58 -16.27 8.17
CA ARG A 33 7.47 -15.39 7.39
C ARG A 33 6.66 -14.32 6.66
N PRO A 34 7.05 -13.04 6.78
CA PRO A 34 6.38 -11.97 6.05
C PRO A 34 6.72 -12.01 4.56
N GLU A 35 5.75 -11.70 3.74
CA GLU A 35 5.91 -11.47 2.31
C GLU A 35 5.24 -10.15 1.93
N VAL A 36 5.83 -9.45 0.98
CA VAL A 36 5.36 -8.17 0.42
C VAL A 36 4.91 -8.39 -1.00
N LEU A 37 3.70 -7.95 -1.35
CA LEU A 37 3.23 -7.99 -2.72
C LEU A 37 3.69 -6.74 -3.47
N LEU A 38 4.30 -6.97 -4.61
CA LEU A 38 4.59 -5.93 -5.58
C LEU A 38 3.82 -6.17 -6.88
N VAL A 39 3.61 -5.09 -7.62
CA VAL A 39 3.03 -5.08 -8.95
C VAL A 39 3.99 -4.42 -9.94
N THR A 40 3.84 -4.74 -11.23
CA THR A 40 4.63 -4.05 -12.26
C THR A 40 3.97 -2.72 -12.65
N THR A 41 4.78 -1.72 -12.94
CA THR A 41 4.31 -0.48 -13.57
C THR A 41 3.87 -0.75 -15.01
N ARG A 42 2.81 -0.08 -15.46
CA ARG A 42 2.43 -0.07 -16.87
C ARG A 42 3.54 0.61 -17.69
N GLY A 43 3.86 0.05 -18.83
CA GLY A 43 4.89 0.58 -19.74
C GLY A 43 6.30 0.08 -19.46
N THR A 44 6.90 0.38 -18.31
CA THR A 44 8.28 -0.02 -18.01
C THR A 44 8.43 -1.39 -17.36
N GLY A 45 7.36 -1.96 -16.81
CA GLY A 45 7.38 -3.26 -16.13
C GLY A 45 8.21 -3.31 -14.85
N ARG A 46 8.55 -2.17 -14.24
CA ARG A 46 9.30 -2.13 -12.97
C ARG A 46 8.42 -2.53 -11.81
N TRP A 47 8.98 -3.25 -10.86
CA TRP A 47 8.29 -3.60 -9.64
C TRP A 47 8.09 -2.38 -8.73
N THR A 48 6.90 -2.26 -8.17
CA THR A 48 6.50 -1.19 -7.25
C THR A 48 5.34 -1.66 -6.38
N ILE A 49 4.99 -0.87 -5.37
CA ILE A 49 3.76 -1.07 -4.60
C ILE A 49 2.55 -0.51 -5.34
N PRO A 50 1.33 -1.06 -5.12
CA PRO A 50 0.09 -0.49 -5.66
C PRO A 50 -0.11 0.93 -5.16
N LYS A 51 -0.41 1.86 -6.07
CA LYS A 51 -0.57 3.29 -5.75
C LYS A 51 -1.34 4.03 -6.82
N GLY A 52 -2.05 5.05 -6.41
CA GLY A 52 -2.76 5.91 -7.35
C GLY A 52 -3.25 7.21 -6.71
N TRP A 53 -4.21 7.83 -7.34
CA TRP A 53 -4.70 9.15 -6.96
C TRP A 53 -5.71 9.06 -5.82
N PRO A 54 -5.62 9.92 -4.79
CA PRO A 54 -6.66 9.99 -3.78
C PRO A 54 -7.96 10.48 -4.42
N LEU A 55 -9.08 9.94 -3.94
CA LEU A 55 -10.41 10.49 -4.25
C LEU A 55 -10.70 11.64 -3.28
N ALA A 56 -11.40 12.65 -3.80
CA ALA A 56 -11.96 13.68 -2.94
C ALA A 56 -12.88 13.02 -1.88
N ASP A 57 -12.82 13.53 -0.66
CA ASP A 57 -13.65 13.11 0.47
C ASP A 57 -13.45 11.66 0.96
N SER A 58 -12.39 10.98 0.52
CA SER A 58 -12.03 9.64 1.00
C SER A 58 -10.78 9.68 1.89
N LEU A 59 -10.76 8.83 2.92
CA LEU A 59 -9.59 8.65 3.76
C LEU A 59 -8.43 8.04 2.96
N GLY A 60 -7.20 8.41 3.29
CA GLY A 60 -6.00 7.90 2.60
C GLY A 60 -5.90 6.37 2.64
N ALA A 61 -6.24 5.75 3.77
CA ALA A 61 -6.26 4.30 3.92
C ALA A 61 -7.30 3.63 2.98
N GLU A 62 -8.47 4.22 2.81
CA GLU A 62 -9.51 3.71 1.90
C GLU A 62 -9.06 3.81 0.44
N CYS A 63 -8.43 4.92 0.07
CA CYS A 63 -7.85 5.09 -1.26
C CYS A 63 -6.73 4.07 -1.52
N ALA A 64 -5.86 3.83 -0.54
CA ALA A 64 -4.81 2.82 -0.63
C ALA A 64 -5.38 1.40 -0.80
N ALA A 65 -6.46 1.06 -0.09
CA ALA A 65 -7.17 -0.21 -0.23
C ALA A 65 -7.76 -0.39 -1.63
N ARG A 66 -8.35 0.67 -2.19
CA ARG A 66 -8.88 0.67 -3.56
C ARG A 66 -7.78 0.42 -4.59
N GLU A 67 -6.67 1.14 -4.52
CA GLU A 67 -5.55 0.96 -5.43
C GLU A 67 -4.94 -0.45 -5.33
N ALA A 68 -4.86 -1.00 -4.11
CA ALA A 68 -4.40 -2.38 -3.90
C ALA A 68 -5.32 -3.40 -4.60
N PHE A 69 -6.63 -3.17 -4.60
CA PHE A 69 -7.55 -4.02 -5.34
C PHE A 69 -7.47 -3.81 -6.86
N GLU A 70 -7.50 -2.57 -7.33
CA GLU A 70 -7.48 -2.24 -8.76
C GLU A 70 -6.20 -2.73 -9.44
N GLU A 71 -5.03 -2.47 -8.85
CA GLU A 71 -3.73 -2.82 -9.42
C GLU A 71 -3.27 -4.26 -9.11
N ALA A 72 -3.59 -4.77 -7.91
CA ALA A 72 -3.04 -6.04 -7.41
C ALA A 72 -4.09 -7.11 -7.09
N GLY A 73 -5.38 -6.78 -7.10
CA GLY A 73 -6.44 -7.76 -6.81
C GLY A 73 -6.40 -8.29 -5.38
N VAL A 74 -5.97 -7.49 -4.42
CA VAL A 74 -5.94 -7.89 -3.01
C VAL A 74 -6.90 -7.06 -2.19
N ARG A 75 -7.49 -7.69 -1.18
CA ARG A 75 -8.36 -7.08 -0.17
C ARG A 75 -7.86 -7.47 1.21
N GLY A 76 -8.13 -6.61 2.18
CA GLY A 76 -7.76 -6.85 3.56
C GLY A 76 -7.84 -5.56 4.37
N ARG A 77 -7.23 -5.57 5.54
CA ARG A 77 -7.26 -4.46 6.48
C ARG A 77 -6.06 -3.53 6.23
N VAL A 78 -6.35 -2.29 5.90
CA VAL A 78 -5.35 -1.22 5.83
C VAL A 78 -5.23 -0.54 7.19
N GLU A 79 -4.01 -0.32 7.65
CA GLU A 79 -3.77 0.42 8.89
C GLU A 79 -4.26 1.87 8.72
N PRO A 80 -4.91 2.46 9.73
CA PRO A 80 -5.52 3.79 9.62
C PRO A 80 -4.49 4.92 9.55
N TYR A 81 -3.29 4.69 10.05
CA TYR A 81 -2.21 5.68 10.08
C TYR A 81 -1.17 5.37 9.01
N SER A 82 -0.70 6.41 8.32
CA SER A 82 0.36 6.25 7.33
C SER A 82 1.69 5.89 7.98
N LEU A 83 2.48 5.09 7.26
CA LEU A 83 3.87 4.81 7.61
C LEU A 83 4.80 5.99 7.32
N GLY A 84 4.42 6.84 6.38
CA GLY A 84 5.20 7.95 5.88
C GLY A 84 5.03 8.15 4.38
N THR A 85 5.95 8.89 3.79
CA THR A 85 5.91 9.24 2.37
C THR A 85 7.22 8.86 1.69
N PHE A 86 7.15 8.62 0.39
CA PHE A 86 8.30 8.59 -0.50
C PHE A 86 8.03 9.42 -1.74
N GLU A 87 9.07 9.83 -2.44
CA GLU A 87 8.98 10.73 -3.57
C GLU A 87 9.61 10.13 -4.81
N TYR A 88 9.07 10.45 -5.98
CA TYR A 88 9.66 10.05 -7.25
C TYR A 88 9.23 10.93 -8.42
N TRP A 89 10.04 10.93 -9.49
CA TRP A 89 9.71 11.59 -10.74
C TRP A 89 9.06 10.63 -11.72
N LYS A 90 7.88 11.00 -12.20
CA LYS A 90 7.19 10.26 -13.26
C LYS A 90 7.27 11.00 -14.57
N ARG A 91 7.62 10.30 -15.65
CA ARG A 91 7.47 10.84 -17.00
C ARG A 91 6.00 10.87 -17.42
N SER A 92 5.57 11.98 -17.99
CA SER A 92 4.27 12.15 -18.61
C SER A 92 4.43 12.68 -20.03
N LYS A 93 3.35 12.71 -20.80
CA LYS A 93 3.35 13.32 -22.15
C LYS A 93 3.69 14.81 -22.13
N ARG A 94 3.49 15.49 -21.01
CA ARG A 94 3.72 16.92 -20.80
C ARG A 94 5.03 17.22 -20.07
N GLY A 95 5.91 16.23 -19.88
CA GLY A 95 7.17 16.39 -19.15
C GLY A 95 7.26 15.51 -17.91
N ARG A 96 8.06 15.92 -16.93
CA ARG A 96 8.25 15.19 -15.66
C ARG A 96 7.34 15.78 -14.58
N VAL A 97 6.69 14.91 -13.83
CA VAL A 97 5.85 15.28 -12.67
C VAL A 97 6.52 14.73 -11.42
N PHE A 98 6.66 15.59 -10.41
CA PHE A 98 7.11 15.19 -9.08
C PHE A 98 5.94 14.70 -8.25
N LEU A 99 6.05 13.48 -7.72
CA LEU A 99 5.00 12.80 -6.98
C LEU A 99 5.46 12.50 -5.57
N GLN A 100 4.61 12.83 -4.60
CA GLN A 100 4.73 12.43 -3.21
C GLN A 100 3.66 11.40 -2.89
N VAL A 101 4.06 10.25 -2.35
CA VAL A 101 3.18 9.11 -2.11
C VAL A 101 3.06 8.84 -0.63
N THR A 102 1.86 9.02 -0.07
CA THR A 102 1.53 8.63 1.30
C THR A 102 1.24 7.13 1.35
N THR A 103 1.93 6.41 2.23
CA THR A 103 1.99 4.94 2.22
C THR A 103 1.39 4.33 3.48
N PHE A 104 0.59 3.28 3.31
CA PHE A 104 -0.10 2.57 4.37
C PHE A 104 0.25 1.08 4.35
N ALA A 105 0.41 0.47 5.52
CA ALA A 105 0.51 -0.98 5.64
C ALA A 105 -0.87 -1.62 5.41
N MET A 106 -0.89 -2.76 4.69
CA MET A 106 -2.11 -3.52 4.44
C MET A 106 -1.90 -5.00 4.78
N HIS A 107 -2.75 -5.54 5.65
CA HIS A 107 -2.78 -6.97 5.95
C HIS A 107 -3.75 -7.65 5.00
N VAL A 108 -3.20 -8.43 4.06
CA VAL A 108 -4.01 -9.10 3.02
C VAL A 108 -4.74 -10.30 3.59
N GLU A 109 -6.05 -10.33 3.38
CA GLU A 109 -6.96 -11.39 3.81
C GLU A 109 -7.49 -12.19 2.61
N HIS A 110 -7.57 -11.56 1.44
CA HIS A 110 -8.10 -12.18 0.23
C HIS A 110 -7.28 -11.77 -1.00
N VAL A 111 -7.01 -12.75 -1.85
CA VAL A 111 -6.33 -12.59 -3.14
C VAL A 111 -7.29 -13.01 -4.25
N ALA A 112 -7.77 -12.05 -5.03
CA ALA A 112 -8.68 -12.31 -6.14
C ALA A 112 -7.94 -12.99 -7.30
N TRP A 113 -8.61 -13.90 -7.98
CA TRP A 113 -8.09 -14.49 -9.23
C TRP A 113 -8.30 -13.57 -10.43
N ASP A 114 -9.29 -12.68 -10.37
CA ASP A 114 -9.63 -11.67 -11.37
C ASP A 114 -9.78 -10.30 -10.73
N TRP A 115 -9.23 -9.27 -11.35
CA TRP A 115 -9.25 -7.90 -10.84
C TRP A 115 -9.09 -6.88 -11.99
N PRO A 116 -9.39 -5.58 -11.79
CA PRO A 116 -9.48 -4.60 -12.87
C PRO A 116 -8.26 -4.49 -13.79
N GLU A 117 -7.04 -4.44 -13.23
CA GLU A 117 -5.82 -4.25 -14.03
C GLU A 117 -5.00 -5.55 -14.24
N ARG A 118 -5.64 -6.71 -14.15
CA ARG A 118 -5.01 -8.02 -14.29
C ARG A 118 -4.22 -8.18 -15.57
N GLU A 119 -4.76 -7.73 -16.69
CA GLU A 119 -4.12 -7.84 -18.00
C GLU A 119 -3.01 -6.78 -18.22
N GLU A 120 -2.96 -5.75 -17.37
CA GLU A 120 -2.03 -4.65 -17.51
C GLU A 120 -0.80 -4.78 -16.60
N ARG A 121 -0.90 -5.60 -15.55
CA ARG A 121 0.14 -5.73 -14.50
C ARG A 121 0.40 -7.17 -14.13
N LYS A 122 1.65 -7.46 -13.86
CA LYS A 122 2.04 -8.67 -13.12
C LYS A 122 2.04 -8.36 -11.63
N ARG A 123 1.73 -9.34 -10.81
CA ARG A 123 1.89 -9.28 -9.34
C ARG A 123 2.68 -10.47 -8.84
N ALA A 124 3.47 -10.28 -7.79
CA ALA A 124 4.19 -11.36 -7.14
C ALA A 124 4.46 -11.03 -5.68
N TRP A 125 4.59 -12.08 -4.88
CA TRP A 125 5.00 -12.01 -3.49
C TRP A 125 6.51 -12.16 -3.38
N PHE A 126 7.14 -11.31 -2.58
CA PHE A 126 8.58 -11.29 -2.37
C PHE A 126 8.90 -11.30 -0.87
N SER A 127 10.05 -11.87 -0.50
CA SER A 127 10.58 -11.61 0.83
C SER A 127 10.84 -10.11 1.01
N PRO A 128 10.80 -9.59 2.25
CA PRO A 128 11.07 -8.17 2.51
C PRO A 128 12.40 -7.70 1.94
N GLU A 129 13.43 -8.53 2.01
CA GLU A 129 14.77 -8.23 1.50
C GLU A 129 14.76 -8.03 -0.03
N ILE A 130 14.06 -8.89 -0.75
CA ILE A 130 13.93 -8.76 -2.21
C ILE A 130 13.07 -7.56 -2.55
N ALA A 131 11.94 -7.36 -1.87
CA ALA A 131 11.07 -6.20 -2.09
C ALA A 131 11.83 -4.87 -1.87
N CYS A 132 12.67 -4.79 -0.84
CA CYS A 132 13.53 -3.63 -0.59
C CYS A 132 14.55 -3.38 -1.71
N ARG A 133 15.13 -4.44 -2.29
CA ARG A 133 16.07 -4.29 -3.44
C ARG A 133 15.36 -3.83 -4.72
N LEU A 134 14.09 -4.20 -4.88
CA LEU A 134 13.27 -3.83 -6.03
C LEU A 134 12.63 -2.43 -5.86
N ALA A 135 12.66 -1.87 -4.65
CA ALA A 135 12.12 -0.55 -4.35
C ALA A 135 12.82 0.54 -5.20
N ALA A 136 12.02 1.54 -5.62
CA ALA A 136 12.49 2.60 -6.50
C ALA A 136 13.56 3.50 -5.86
N ASN A 137 13.56 3.61 -4.53
CA ASN A 137 14.50 4.42 -3.74
C ASN A 137 14.59 3.90 -2.29
N ASP A 138 15.53 4.48 -1.54
CA ASP A 138 15.79 4.11 -0.15
C ASP A 138 14.62 4.46 0.78
N GLU A 139 13.86 5.48 0.50
CA GLU A 139 12.68 5.89 1.27
C GLU A 139 11.60 4.80 1.22
N LEU A 140 11.25 4.33 0.02
CA LEU A 140 10.31 3.22 -0.13
C LEU A 140 10.84 1.94 0.51
N SER A 141 12.13 1.67 0.39
CA SER A 141 12.78 0.52 1.06
C SER A 141 12.64 0.60 2.58
N ALA A 142 12.82 1.77 3.18
CA ALA A 142 12.62 2.00 4.61
C ALA A 142 11.16 1.78 5.03
N LEU A 143 10.19 2.28 4.26
CA LEU A 143 8.76 2.08 4.51
C LEU A 143 8.35 0.60 4.41
N ILE A 144 8.93 -0.17 3.49
CA ILE A 144 8.69 -1.61 3.40
C ILE A 144 9.17 -2.31 4.68
N ARG A 145 10.36 -1.98 5.19
CA ARG A 145 10.88 -2.56 6.46
C ARG A 145 9.98 -2.19 7.63
N GLU A 146 9.52 -0.96 7.70
CA GLU A 146 8.61 -0.51 8.75
C GLU A 146 7.27 -1.23 8.67
N ALA A 147 6.68 -1.37 7.48
CA ALA A 147 5.44 -2.10 7.27
C ALA A 147 5.52 -3.54 7.80
N VAL A 148 6.61 -4.23 7.54
CA VAL A 148 6.85 -5.61 8.02
C VAL A 148 6.95 -5.68 9.54
N SER A 149 7.40 -4.62 10.21
CA SER A 149 7.47 -4.56 11.67
C SER A 149 6.11 -4.34 12.35
N VAL A 150 5.11 -3.85 11.61
CA VAL A 150 3.74 -3.72 12.10
C VAL A 150 3.14 -5.12 12.23
N LYS A 151 2.97 -5.59 13.48
CA LYS A 151 2.39 -6.90 13.74
C LYS A 151 0.99 -7.01 13.16
N ALA A 152 0.72 -8.10 12.43
CA ALA A 152 -0.65 -8.46 12.12
C ALA A 152 -1.47 -8.50 13.41
N PRO A 153 -2.72 -8.00 13.43
CA PRO A 153 -3.57 -8.17 14.58
C PRO A 153 -3.70 -9.67 14.85
N VAL A 154 -3.52 -10.05 16.10
CA VAL A 154 -3.82 -11.41 16.56
C VAL A 154 -5.29 -11.65 16.20
N SER A 155 -5.57 -12.50 15.22
CA SER A 155 -6.91 -12.96 14.95
C SER A 155 -7.36 -13.72 16.20
N THR A 156 -8.25 -13.12 16.99
CA THR A 156 -8.91 -13.83 18.10
C THR A 156 -9.65 -14.99 17.45
N PRO A 157 -9.36 -16.24 17.80
CA PRO A 157 -10.13 -17.36 17.26
C PRO A 157 -11.57 -17.13 17.67
N THR A 158 -12.47 -17.04 16.71
CA THR A 158 -13.90 -17.03 16.96
C THR A 158 -14.22 -18.33 17.68
N ALA A 159 -14.49 -18.22 18.97
CA ALA A 159 -14.94 -19.38 19.76
C ALA A 159 -16.21 -19.91 19.10
N PHE A 160 -16.12 -21.11 18.54
CA PHE A 160 -17.29 -21.86 18.12
C PHE A 160 -18.12 -22.14 19.37
N VAL A 161 -19.17 -21.35 19.58
CA VAL A 161 -20.22 -21.69 20.53
C VAL A 161 -20.95 -22.89 19.93
N ARG A 162 -20.65 -24.10 20.44
CA ARG A 162 -21.50 -25.25 20.21
C ARG A 162 -22.81 -24.97 20.95
N ALA A 163 -23.88 -24.74 20.20
CA ALA A 163 -25.24 -24.84 20.73
C ALA A 163 -25.52 -26.30 21.07
N SER A 164 -25.89 -26.53 22.32
CA SER A 164 -26.40 -27.82 22.82
C SER A 164 -27.86 -27.94 22.48
#